data_1f0d993dea3c11a7d721c64c56f5272a
#
_entry.id   1f0d993dea3c11a7d721c64c56f5272a
#
_cell.length_a   1.000
_cell.length_b   1.000
_cell.length_c   1.000
_cell.angle_alpha   90.00
_cell.angle_beta   90.00
_cell.angle_gamma   90.00
#
_symmetry.space_group_name_H-M   'P 1'
#
loop_
_entity.id
_entity.type
_entity.pdbx_description
1 polymer ?
#
loop_
_entity_poly.entity_id
_entity_poly.type
_entity_poly.pdbx_seq_one_letter_code
_entity_poly.pdbx_strand_id
1 'polypeptide(L)'
;MEMRLAALMHKGYSGDPKAVPAAAAFKMATQNGARALGVGGAGSLEAGGKADITIISLDSPHLQPVYNHLSTLVYAARSSDVETVIADGKILMENRVITSIDMEKAIFMARKSAEKFM
;
A
#
# COMPACT_ATOMS: atom_id res chain seq x y z
N MET A 1 2.93 3.43 3.78
CA MET A 1 3.45 4.03 5.03
C MET A 1 3.95 2.97 5.99
N GLU A 2 3.21 1.91 6.25
CA GLU A 2 3.55 0.85 7.24
C GLU A 2 4.85 0.10 6.96
N MET A 3 5.13 -0.26 5.71
CA MET A 3 6.40 -0.90 5.33
C MET A 3 7.62 -0.05 5.70
N ARG A 4 7.53 1.27 5.43
CA ARG A 4 8.58 2.23 5.77
C ARG A 4 8.77 2.34 7.27
N LEU A 5 7.67 2.44 8.02
CA LEU A 5 7.69 2.52 9.47
C LEU A 5 8.31 1.25 10.07
N ALA A 6 7.87 0.07 9.64
CA ALA A 6 8.44 -1.20 10.10
C ALA A 6 9.95 -1.25 9.86
N ALA A 7 10.41 -0.95 8.63
CA ALA A 7 11.83 -0.96 8.31
C ALA A 7 12.65 0.03 9.16
N LEU A 8 12.16 1.25 9.38
CA LEU A 8 12.89 2.29 10.12
C LEU A 8 12.90 2.03 11.63
N MET A 9 11.77 1.59 12.20
CA MET A 9 11.69 1.29 13.63
C MET A 9 12.63 0.15 14.03
N HIS A 10 12.68 -0.93 13.26
CA HIS A 10 13.57 -2.04 13.54
C HIS A 10 15.04 -1.65 13.45
N LYS A 11 15.42 -0.82 12.47
CA LYS A 11 16.77 -0.28 12.36
C LYS A 11 17.14 0.59 13.56
N GLY A 12 16.23 1.48 13.95
CA GLY A 12 16.45 2.37 15.10
C GLY A 12 16.55 1.60 16.42
N TYR A 13 15.68 0.64 16.65
CA TYR A 13 15.67 -0.16 17.88
C TYR A 13 16.91 -1.06 18.02
N SER A 14 17.32 -1.72 16.92
CA SER A 14 18.46 -2.64 16.96
C SER A 14 19.82 -1.95 16.83
N GLY A 15 19.87 -0.70 16.39
CA GLY A 15 21.12 -0.01 16.00
C GLY A 15 21.78 -0.60 14.76
N ASP A 16 21.12 -1.54 14.06
CA ASP A 16 21.63 -2.19 12.87
C ASP A 16 20.94 -1.62 11.61
N PRO A 17 21.66 -0.90 10.73
CA PRO A 17 21.11 -0.37 9.49
C PRO A 17 20.66 -1.43 8.49
N LYS A 18 21.06 -2.69 8.67
CA LYS A 18 20.67 -3.82 7.85
C LYS A 18 19.41 -4.53 8.36
N ALA A 19 18.93 -4.22 9.58
CA ALA A 19 17.70 -4.80 10.12
C ALA A 19 16.52 -4.50 9.21
N VAL A 20 15.68 -5.48 8.95
CA VAL A 20 14.49 -5.40 8.08
C VAL A 20 14.76 -4.63 6.77
N PRO A 21 15.51 -5.23 5.83
CA PRO A 21 15.74 -4.62 4.52
C PRO A 21 14.42 -4.47 3.75
N ALA A 22 14.40 -3.64 2.69
CA ALA A 22 13.20 -3.34 1.91
C ALA A 22 12.44 -4.61 1.46
N ALA A 23 13.16 -5.63 1.00
CA ALA A 23 12.54 -6.90 0.59
C ALA A 23 11.82 -7.62 1.75
N ALA A 24 12.34 -7.55 2.96
CA ALA A 24 11.69 -8.11 4.14
C ALA A 24 10.44 -7.31 4.52
N ALA A 25 10.52 -5.98 4.53
CA ALA A 25 9.37 -5.11 4.80
C ALA A 25 8.25 -5.30 3.76
N PHE A 26 8.61 -5.47 2.49
CA PHE A 26 7.66 -5.78 1.44
C PHE A 26 6.98 -7.14 1.64
N LYS A 27 7.76 -8.19 1.97
CA LYS A 27 7.19 -9.51 2.32
C LYS A 27 6.25 -9.46 3.53
N MET A 28 6.58 -8.66 4.54
CA MET A 28 5.70 -8.47 5.70
C MET A 28 4.35 -7.91 5.31
N ALA A 29 4.32 -6.94 4.39
CA ALA A 29 3.09 -6.31 3.92
C ALA A 29 2.30 -7.14 2.90
N THR A 30 2.87 -8.19 2.34
CA THR A 30 2.26 -9.03 1.30
C THR A 30 2.11 -10.49 1.78
N GLN A 31 3.02 -11.34 1.43
CA GLN A 31 2.95 -12.79 1.71
C GLN A 31 2.81 -13.14 3.20
N ASN A 32 3.57 -12.46 4.07
CA ASN A 32 3.50 -12.72 5.50
C ASN A 32 2.19 -12.19 6.10
N GLY A 33 1.72 -11.03 5.64
CA GLY A 33 0.42 -10.49 6.03
C GLY A 33 -0.74 -11.40 5.65
N ALA A 34 -0.77 -11.88 4.40
CA ALA A 34 -1.76 -12.83 3.92
C ALA A 34 -1.76 -14.13 4.75
N ARG A 35 -0.56 -14.66 5.05
CA ARG A 35 -0.41 -15.85 5.90
C ARG A 35 -0.92 -15.61 7.32
N ALA A 36 -0.59 -14.48 7.93
CA ALA A 36 -1.03 -14.14 9.28
C ALA A 36 -2.56 -14.00 9.38
N LEU A 37 -3.21 -13.55 8.31
CA LEU A 37 -4.67 -13.44 8.22
C LEU A 37 -5.36 -14.74 7.78
N GLY A 38 -4.60 -15.80 7.46
CA GLY A 38 -5.15 -17.06 6.96
C GLY A 38 -5.76 -16.98 5.55
N VAL A 39 -5.41 -15.95 4.76
CA VAL A 39 -5.94 -15.75 3.41
C VAL A 39 -5.10 -16.52 2.40
N GLY A 40 -5.57 -17.70 2.00
CA GLY A 40 -4.94 -18.49 0.96
C GLY A 40 -5.01 -17.83 -0.42
N GLY A 41 -3.94 -18.01 -1.23
CA GLY A 41 -3.86 -17.49 -2.60
C GLY A 41 -3.63 -15.98 -2.73
N ALA A 42 -3.45 -15.26 -1.62
CA ALA A 42 -3.15 -13.83 -1.60
C ALA A 42 -1.68 -13.55 -1.26
N GLY A 43 -1.21 -12.34 -1.52
CA GLY A 43 0.13 -11.85 -1.16
C GLY A 43 1.22 -12.12 -2.20
N SER A 44 0.90 -12.79 -3.31
CA SER A 44 1.75 -12.97 -4.48
C SER A 44 0.94 -12.85 -5.76
N LEU A 45 1.59 -12.49 -6.87
CA LEU A 45 1.00 -12.46 -8.20
C LEU A 45 1.35 -13.77 -8.92
N GLU A 46 0.45 -14.74 -8.82
CA GLU A 46 0.63 -16.08 -9.40
C GLU A 46 -0.64 -16.51 -10.14
N ALA A 47 -0.49 -17.28 -11.21
CA ALA A 47 -1.64 -17.83 -11.93
C ALA A 47 -2.48 -18.71 -11.00
N GLY A 48 -3.79 -18.46 -10.95
CA GLY A 48 -4.72 -19.15 -10.05
C GLY A 48 -4.79 -18.58 -8.63
N GLY A 49 -3.98 -17.56 -8.31
CA GLY A 49 -4.04 -16.81 -7.05
C GLY A 49 -5.17 -15.76 -7.04
N LYS A 50 -5.34 -15.09 -5.89
CA LYS A 50 -6.26 -13.97 -5.77
C LYS A 50 -5.73 -12.75 -6.50
N ALA A 51 -6.61 -12.08 -7.24
CA ALA A 51 -6.28 -10.85 -7.94
C ALA A 51 -6.44 -9.63 -7.01
N ASP A 52 -5.57 -9.53 -6.01
CA ASP A 52 -5.41 -8.36 -5.14
C ASP A 52 -4.17 -7.60 -5.59
N ILE A 53 -4.35 -6.55 -6.39
CA ILE A 53 -3.27 -5.87 -7.12
C ILE A 53 -3.34 -4.38 -6.86
N THR A 54 -2.18 -3.79 -6.56
CA THR A 54 -1.99 -2.34 -6.49
C THR A 54 -0.98 -1.92 -7.55
N ILE A 55 -1.38 -1.03 -8.44
CA ILE A 55 -0.52 -0.44 -9.47
C ILE A 55 -0.06 0.93 -8.98
N ILE A 56 1.25 1.17 -9.03
CA ILE A 56 1.91 2.38 -8.54
C ILE A 56 2.63 3.04 -9.71
N SER A 57 2.32 4.31 -9.98
CA SER A 57 3.06 5.13 -10.93
C SER A 57 4.43 5.50 -10.34
N LEU A 58 5.47 5.38 -11.14
CA LEU A 58 6.83 5.77 -10.76
C LEU A 58 7.26 7.12 -11.36
N ASP A 59 6.35 7.86 -12.00
CA ASP A 59 6.68 9.08 -12.74
C ASP A 59 6.88 10.31 -11.85
N SER A 60 6.49 10.22 -10.58
CA SER A 60 6.63 11.33 -9.64
C SER A 60 8.10 11.69 -9.38
N PRO A 61 8.48 12.98 -9.33
CA PRO A 61 9.87 13.41 -9.13
C PRO A 61 10.53 12.86 -7.87
N HIS A 62 9.77 12.65 -6.78
CA HIS A 62 10.31 12.10 -5.53
C HIS A 62 10.64 10.61 -5.59
N LEU A 63 10.24 9.92 -6.66
CA LEU A 63 10.55 8.51 -6.92
C LEU A 63 11.76 8.35 -7.85
N GLN A 64 12.22 9.42 -8.46
CA GLN A 64 13.32 9.40 -9.43
C GLN A 64 14.67 9.76 -8.81
N PRO A 65 15.76 9.18 -9.29
CA PRO A 65 15.85 8.04 -10.21
C PRO A 65 15.57 6.70 -9.51
N VAL A 66 14.94 5.75 -10.21
CA VAL A 66 14.65 4.42 -9.67
C VAL A 66 15.85 3.49 -9.86
N TYR A 67 16.63 3.27 -8.83
CA TYR A 67 17.72 2.29 -8.84
C TYR A 67 17.28 0.90 -8.39
N ASN A 68 16.33 0.83 -7.46
CA ASN A 68 15.80 -0.41 -6.93
C ASN A 68 14.31 -0.24 -6.59
N HIS A 69 13.46 -0.95 -7.33
CA HIS A 69 12.00 -0.84 -7.21
C HIS A 69 11.48 -1.13 -5.80
N LEU A 70 12.02 -2.15 -5.10
CA LEU A 70 11.59 -2.47 -3.74
C LEU A 70 11.98 -1.38 -2.75
N SER A 71 13.18 -0.83 -2.87
CA SER A 71 13.62 0.27 -2.02
C SER A 71 12.79 1.53 -2.28
N THR A 72 12.54 1.87 -3.53
CA THR A 72 11.68 2.99 -3.91
C THR A 72 10.27 2.82 -3.34
N LEU A 73 9.69 1.62 -3.49
CA LEU A 73 8.37 1.31 -2.97
C LEU A 73 8.27 1.45 -1.45
N VAL A 74 9.27 0.92 -0.73
CA VAL A 74 9.24 0.90 0.74
C VAL A 74 9.57 2.26 1.34
N TYR A 75 10.57 2.98 0.79
CA TYR A 75 11.09 4.20 1.43
C TYR A 75 10.60 5.51 0.83
N ALA A 76 10.25 5.54 -0.46
CA ALA A 76 9.90 6.77 -1.15
C ALA A 76 8.43 6.86 -1.56
N ALA A 77 7.80 5.75 -1.98
CA ALA A 77 6.43 5.78 -2.47
C ALA A 77 5.41 6.23 -1.41
N ARG A 78 4.39 6.92 -1.88
CA ARG A 78 3.29 7.50 -1.10
C ARG A 78 1.95 6.94 -1.59
N SER A 79 0.90 7.13 -0.80
CA SER A 79 -0.45 6.75 -1.22
C SER A 79 -0.91 7.49 -2.48
N SER A 80 -0.44 8.73 -2.70
CA SER A 80 -0.72 9.50 -3.90
C SER A 80 -0.13 8.93 -5.20
N ASP A 81 0.84 8.01 -5.08
CA ASP A 81 1.47 7.38 -6.25
C ASP A 81 0.70 6.12 -6.70
N VAL A 82 -0.26 5.67 -5.89
CA VAL A 82 -1.15 4.56 -6.26
C VAL A 82 -2.09 5.02 -7.36
N GLU A 83 -2.09 4.31 -8.47
CA GLU A 83 -2.89 4.63 -9.65
C GLU A 83 -4.14 3.77 -9.73
N THR A 84 -4.00 2.46 -9.52
CA THR A 84 -5.10 1.49 -9.64
C THR A 84 -5.07 0.51 -8.48
N VAL A 85 -6.24 0.17 -7.96
CA VAL A 85 -6.43 -0.85 -6.94
C VAL A 85 -7.47 -1.85 -7.40
N ILE A 86 -7.08 -3.12 -7.38
CA ILE A 86 -7.93 -4.26 -7.68
C ILE A 86 -7.99 -5.12 -6.43
N ALA A 87 -9.19 -5.52 -6.01
CA ALA A 87 -9.38 -6.46 -4.92
C ALA A 87 -10.34 -7.57 -5.35
N ASP A 88 -9.90 -8.80 -5.16
CA ASP A 88 -10.63 -10.02 -5.58
C ASP A 88 -11.12 -9.93 -7.05
N GLY A 89 -10.25 -9.39 -7.93
CA GLY A 89 -10.52 -9.19 -9.35
C GLY A 89 -11.42 -8.01 -9.71
N LYS A 90 -11.89 -7.22 -8.72
CA LYS A 90 -12.74 -6.04 -8.97
C LYS A 90 -11.91 -4.76 -8.88
N ILE A 91 -12.03 -3.89 -9.87
CA ILE A 91 -11.40 -2.58 -9.87
C ILE A 91 -12.13 -1.68 -8.87
N LEU A 92 -11.46 -1.30 -7.79
CA LEU A 92 -11.98 -0.39 -6.75
C LEU A 92 -11.55 1.06 -7.00
N MET A 93 -10.39 1.25 -7.61
CA MET A 93 -9.86 2.54 -8.02
C MET A 93 -9.13 2.39 -9.34
N GLU A 94 -9.34 3.30 -10.28
CA GLU A 94 -8.65 3.35 -11.57
C GLU A 94 -8.28 4.81 -11.88
N ASN A 95 -7.04 5.02 -12.35
CA ASN A 95 -6.51 6.36 -12.61
C ASN A 95 -6.71 7.33 -11.44
N ARG A 96 -6.55 6.85 -10.21
CA ARG A 96 -6.75 7.57 -8.94
C ARG A 96 -8.20 7.98 -8.67
N VAL A 97 -9.15 7.49 -9.44
CA VAL A 97 -10.58 7.70 -9.23
C VAL A 97 -11.18 6.46 -8.58
N ILE A 98 -11.78 6.63 -7.40
CA ILE A 98 -12.48 5.53 -6.72
C ILE A 98 -13.79 5.27 -7.44
N THR A 99 -13.99 4.02 -7.88
CA THR A 99 -15.16 3.60 -8.67
C THR A 99 -16.29 3.04 -7.80
N SER A 100 -15.96 2.61 -6.58
CA SER A 100 -16.89 1.90 -5.68
C SER A 100 -17.61 2.82 -4.69
N ILE A 101 -17.20 4.08 -4.56
CA ILE A 101 -17.72 5.04 -3.56
C ILE A 101 -17.92 6.39 -4.22
N ASP A 102 -19.09 7.00 -3.99
CA ASP A 102 -19.32 8.42 -4.27
C ASP A 102 -18.58 9.26 -3.21
N MET A 103 -17.40 9.77 -3.59
CA MET A 103 -16.52 10.52 -2.69
C MET A 103 -17.15 11.83 -2.21
N GLU A 104 -17.88 12.53 -3.06
CA GLU A 104 -18.52 13.81 -2.68
C GLU A 104 -19.60 13.57 -1.62
N LYS A 105 -20.43 12.57 -1.84
CA LYS A 105 -21.45 12.15 -0.86
C LYS A 105 -20.81 11.65 0.44
N ALA A 106 -19.74 10.87 0.37
CA ALA A 106 -19.04 10.38 1.56
C ALA A 106 -18.48 11.53 2.40
N ILE A 107 -17.81 12.51 1.76
CA ILE A 107 -17.28 13.71 2.42
C ILE A 107 -18.43 14.54 3.05
N PHE A 108 -19.51 14.76 2.30
CA PHE A 108 -20.67 15.48 2.80
C PHE A 108 -21.26 14.82 4.05
N MET A 109 -21.47 13.50 4.01
CA MET A 109 -22.02 12.75 5.13
C MET A 109 -21.09 12.76 6.35
N ALA A 110 -19.78 12.67 6.15
CA ALA A 110 -18.81 12.75 7.23
C ALA A 110 -18.85 14.12 7.93
N ARG A 111 -18.88 15.22 7.16
CA ARG A 111 -19.01 16.58 7.71
C ARG A 111 -20.29 16.75 8.51
N LYS A 112 -21.44 16.34 7.94
CA LYS A 112 -22.72 16.40 8.62
C LYS A 112 -22.77 15.57 9.91
N SER A 113 -22.05 14.45 9.95
CA SER A 113 -21.95 13.65 11.16
C SER A 113 -21.11 14.33 12.23
N ALA A 114 -20.02 15.01 11.85
CA ALA A 114 -19.16 15.74 12.78
C ALA A 114 -19.89 16.92 13.45
N GLU A 115 -20.79 17.61 12.75
CA GLU A 115 -21.59 18.73 13.29
C GLU A 115 -22.45 18.33 14.51
N LYS A 116 -22.77 17.02 14.67
CA LYS A 116 -23.54 16.54 15.81
C LYS A 116 -22.74 16.46 17.10
N PHE A 117 -21.41 16.58 17.03
CA PHE A 117 -20.51 16.46 18.18
C PHE A 117 -19.81 17.78 18.52
N MET A 118 -20.10 18.85 17.78
CA MET A 118 -19.70 20.22 18.08
C MET A 118 -20.84 21.01 18.71
#